data_4ece8f2ffc3acc119c9436240af62eba
#
_entry.id   4ece8f2ffc3acc119c9436240af62eba
#
_cell.length_a   1.000
_cell.length_b   1.000
_cell.length_c   1.000
_cell.angle_alpha   90.00
_cell.angle_beta   90.00
_cell.angle_gamma   90.00
#
_symmetry.space_group_name_H-M   'P 1'
#
loop_
_entity.id
_entity.type
_entity.pdbx_description
1 polymer ?
#
loop_
_entity_poly.entity_id
_entity_poly.type
_entity_poly.pdbx_seq_one_letter_code
_entity_poly.pdbx_strand_id
1 'polypeptide(L)'
;MLAGAFLTVPRLETMDFVHPAFLSTPSVVWVRKGREFPYASWADLQGRTGDTLVNNSFGQAFDAYARDNLTLEGVSSLSQAFQKLLLERTDYVLYERYPGQALASTLGLQDDLQVLDPPVSSEGLHLALSHNSACNDAWVRGQLAKKMTEFTAAGVPQTLLQRNLQRWKEQQPVPAASVPNQ
;
A
#
# COMPACT_ATOMS: atom_id res chain seq x y z
N MET A 1 -14.71 -11.89 9.27
CA MET A 1 -13.50 -12.18 8.49
C MET A 1 -13.05 -10.90 7.82
N LEU A 2 -11.76 -10.60 7.85
CA LEU A 2 -11.12 -9.48 7.17
C LEU A 2 -10.22 -10.04 6.07
N ALA A 3 -10.30 -9.53 4.86
CA ALA A 3 -9.41 -9.86 3.75
C ALA A 3 -8.41 -8.70 3.54
N GLY A 4 -7.12 -9.03 3.42
CA GLY A 4 -6.08 -8.04 3.22
C GLY A 4 -5.54 -7.42 4.52
N ALA A 5 -5.44 -8.21 5.57
CA ALA A 5 -4.82 -7.78 6.82
C ALA A 5 -3.31 -8.03 6.81
N PHE A 6 -2.52 -7.03 7.21
CA PHE A 6 -1.13 -7.23 7.61
C PHE A 6 -1.08 -7.90 8.98
N LEU A 7 -0.22 -8.91 9.10
CA LEU A 7 0.04 -9.56 10.37
C LEU A 7 0.92 -8.65 11.23
N THR A 8 0.39 -8.25 12.38
CA THR A 8 1.13 -7.48 13.39
C THR A 8 0.89 -8.06 14.77
N VAL A 9 1.86 -7.91 15.68
CA VAL A 9 1.74 -8.43 17.06
C VAL A 9 0.47 -7.94 17.76
N PRO A 10 0.10 -6.65 17.73
CA PRO A 10 -1.16 -6.21 18.36
C PRO A 10 -2.42 -6.83 17.77
N ARG A 11 -2.42 -7.14 16.47
CA ARG A 11 -3.58 -7.79 15.82
C ARG A 11 -3.72 -9.27 16.20
N LEU A 12 -2.62 -9.94 16.52
CA LEU A 12 -2.65 -11.33 17.02
C LEU A 12 -3.39 -11.47 18.36
N GLU A 13 -3.52 -10.40 19.13
CA GLU A 13 -4.30 -10.40 20.38
C GLU A 13 -5.82 -10.51 20.14
N THR A 14 -6.29 -10.20 18.93
CA THR A 14 -7.71 -10.12 18.61
C THR A 14 -8.14 -10.95 17.40
N MET A 15 -7.19 -11.44 16.60
CA MET A 15 -7.43 -12.13 15.33
C MET A 15 -6.49 -13.32 15.13
N ASP A 16 -7.03 -14.39 14.54
CA ASP A 16 -6.25 -15.47 13.94
C ASP A 16 -6.01 -15.19 12.46
N PHE A 17 -4.78 -15.41 12.01
CA PHE A 17 -4.37 -15.21 10.61
C PHE A 17 -4.29 -16.54 9.87
N VAL A 18 -4.84 -16.56 8.67
CA VAL A 18 -4.79 -17.73 7.77
C VAL A 18 -3.53 -17.62 6.91
N HIS A 19 -2.71 -18.66 6.93
CA HIS A 19 -1.51 -18.80 6.12
C HIS A 19 -1.73 -19.73 4.92
N PRO A 20 -0.99 -19.50 3.81
CA PRO A 20 -0.06 -18.40 3.56
C PRO A 20 -0.76 -17.05 3.31
N ALA A 21 0.02 -15.97 3.27
CA ALA A 21 -0.43 -14.72 2.68
C ALA A 21 -0.85 -14.96 1.22
N PHE A 22 -1.94 -14.36 0.79
CA PHE A 22 -2.41 -14.56 -0.59
C PHE A 22 -1.77 -13.58 -1.58
N LEU A 23 -1.27 -12.44 -1.10
CA LEU A 23 -0.59 -11.43 -1.91
C LEU A 23 0.43 -10.70 -1.04
N SER A 24 1.51 -10.25 -1.65
CA SER A 24 2.42 -9.28 -1.02
C SER A 24 2.19 -7.90 -1.62
N THR A 25 2.08 -6.90 -0.76
CA THR A 25 1.90 -5.51 -1.18
C THR A 25 3.16 -4.72 -0.81
N PRO A 26 3.93 -4.24 -1.80
CA PRO A 26 5.07 -3.38 -1.53
C PRO A 26 4.60 -1.98 -1.13
N SER A 27 5.13 -1.50 -0.01
CA SER A 27 5.07 -0.09 0.38
C SER A 27 6.29 0.62 -0.19
N VAL A 28 6.07 1.72 -0.88
CA VAL A 28 7.08 2.36 -1.72
C VAL A 28 7.20 3.84 -1.44
N VAL A 29 8.30 4.42 -1.91
CA VAL A 29 8.57 5.85 -1.87
C VAL A 29 8.05 6.47 -3.15
N TRP A 30 7.00 7.29 -3.04
CA TRP A 30 6.46 8.09 -4.14
C TRP A 30 7.15 9.44 -4.16
N VAL A 31 7.59 9.87 -5.33
CA VAL A 31 8.20 11.18 -5.55
C VAL A 31 7.54 11.88 -6.73
N ARG A 32 7.65 13.21 -6.79
CA ARG A 32 7.32 13.96 -7.99
C ARG A 32 8.34 13.64 -9.07
N LYS A 33 7.88 13.37 -10.28
CA LYS A 33 8.73 13.14 -11.44
C LYS A 33 9.62 14.35 -11.74
N GLY A 34 10.91 14.10 -11.95
CA GLY A 34 11.93 15.15 -12.07
C GLY A 34 12.45 15.69 -10.74
N ARG A 35 12.01 15.11 -9.62
CA ARG A 35 12.50 15.40 -8.26
C ARG A 35 12.96 14.13 -7.54
N GLU A 36 13.38 13.13 -8.30
CA GLU A 36 13.95 11.89 -7.77
C GLU A 36 15.26 12.19 -7.03
N PHE A 37 15.51 11.41 -6.02
CA PHE A 37 16.79 11.42 -5.30
C PHE A 37 17.37 10.02 -5.23
N PRO A 38 18.69 9.87 -5.04
CA PRO A 38 19.31 8.56 -4.83
C PRO A 38 18.65 7.86 -3.64
N TYR A 39 18.13 6.66 -3.89
CA TYR A 39 17.44 5.86 -2.88
C TYR A 39 17.81 4.37 -3.08
N ALA A 40 18.44 3.79 -2.07
CA ALA A 40 18.81 2.37 -2.04
C ALA A 40 18.47 1.72 -0.69
N SER A 41 18.23 2.55 0.34
CA SER A 41 17.95 2.10 1.70
C SER A 41 17.12 3.13 2.47
N TRP A 42 16.60 2.74 3.62
CA TRP A 42 15.85 3.64 4.51
C TRP A 42 16.65 4.88 4.95
N ALA A 43 17.99 4.74 5.05
CA ALA A 43 18.87 5.84 5.46
C ALA A 43 18.84 7.01 4.46
N ASP A 44 18.55 6.75 3.20
CA ASP A 44 18.49 7.78 2.16
C ASP A 44 17.26 8.69 2.29
N LEU A 45 16.30 8.31 3.15
CA LEU A 45 15.13 9.13 3.50
C LEU A 45 15.43 10.16 4.61
N GLN A 46 16.55 10.02 5.31
CA GLN A 46 16.93 10.94 6.39
C GLN A 46 17.20 12.35 5.87
N GLY A 47 16.86 13.35 6.67
CA GLY A 47 17.02 14.75 6.31
C GLY A 47 16.00 15.27 5.28
N ARG A 48 15.04 14.44 4.86
CA ARG A 48 13.92 14.79 3.98
C ARG A 48 12.62 14.77 4.72
N THR A 49 11.64 15.52 4.26
CA THR A 49 10.28 15.50 4.81
C THR A 49 9.42 14.55 3.98
N GLY A 50 8.80 13.59 4.66
CA GLY A 50 7.87 12.63 4.05
C GLY A 50 6.46 12.77 4.59
N ASP A 51 5.48 12.40 3.78
CA ASP A 51 4.08 12.25 4.20
C ASP A 51 3.64 10.79 4.16
N THR A 52 2.72 10.44 5.05
CA THR A 52 1.97 9.18 5.01
C THR A 52 0.56 9.39 5.55
N LEU A 53 -0.31 8.39 5.47
CA LEU A 53 -1.63 8.48 6.08
C LEU A 53 -1.52 8.34 7.61
N VAL A 54 -2.38 9.07 8.32
CA VAL A 54 -2.53 8.91 9.76
C VAL A 54 -2.84 7.44 10.10
N ASN A 55 -2.14 6.87 11.08
CA ASN A 55 -2.26 5.48 11.52
C ASN A 55 -1.89 4.41 10.48
N ASN A 56 -1.21 4.78 9.38
CA ASN A 56 -0.64 3.80 8.48
C ASN A 56 0.56 3.09 9.12
N SER A 57 0.82 1.85 8.72
CA SER A 57 1.95 1.03 9.15
C SER A 57 2.57 0.38 7.93
N PHE A 58 3.89 0.31 7.93
CA PHE A 58 4.70 -0.31 6.88
C PHE A 58 5.42 -1.57 7.37
N GLY A 59 4.97 -2.10 8.51
CA GLY A 59 5.60 -3.20 9.20
C GLY A 59 6.48 -2.74 10.36
N GLN A 60 6.55 -3.59 11.40
CA GLN A 60 7.14 -3.24 12.69
C GLN A 60 8.58 -2.71 12.60
N ALA A 61 9.39 -3.30 11.72
CA ALA A 61 10.80 -2.92 11.58
C ALA A 61 10.95 -1.51 10.99
N PHE A 62 10.21 -1.22 9.90
CA PHE A 62 10.25 0.11 9.29
C PHE A 62 9.62 1.16 10.18
N ASP A 63 8.50 0.86 10.82
CA ASP A 63 7.80 1.81 11.71
C ASP A 63 8.68 2.23 12.89
N ALA A 64 9.46 1.29 13.46
CA ALA A 64 10.44 1.60 14.50
C ALA A 64 11.56 2.51 13.97
N TYR A 65 12.13 2.14 12.81
CA TYR A 65 13.18 2.95 12.18
C TYR A 65 12.68 4.37 11.85
N ALA A 66 11.51 4.49 11.25
CA ALA A 66 10.93 5.76 10.84
C ALA A 66 10.70 6.71 12.02
N ARG A 67 10.19 6.18 13.15
CA ARG A 67 9.97 6.96 14.37
C ARG A 67 11.24 7.61 14.89
N ASP A 68 12.35 6.90 14.82
CA ASP A 68 13.60 7.34 15.42
C ASP A 68 14.49 8.15 14.46
N ASN A 69 14.26 8.04 13.15
CA ASN A 69 15.22 8.54 12.13
C ASN A 69 14.60 9.42 11.04
N LEU A 70 13.28 9.41 10.85
CA LEU A 70 12.64 10.10 9.74
C LEU A 70 11.69 11.21 10.21
N THR A 71 11.55 12.23 9.37
CA THR A 71 10.52 13.26 9.54
C THR A 71 9.33 12.89 8.67
N LEU A 72 8.30 12.25 9.28
CA LEU A 72 7.07 11.85 8.62
C LEU A 72 5.88 12.59 9.20
N GLU A 73 5.10 13.22 8.32
CA GLU A 73 3.83 13.86 8.67
C GLU A 73 2.65 12.94 8.30
N GLY A 74 1.71 12.80 9.24
CA GLY A 74 0.46 12.10 8.99
C GLY A 74 -0.58 13.01 8.34
N VAL A 75 -1.08 12.65 7.16
CA VAL A 75 -2.16 13.36 6.47
C VAL A 75 -3.44 12.55 6.45
N SER A 76 -4.58 13.21 6.24
CA SER A 76 -5.90 12.58 6.31
C SER A 76 -6.25 11.74 5.08
N SER A 77 -5.63 12.02 3.92
CA SER A 77 -5.89 11.29 2.67
C SER A 77 -4.65 11.25 1.77
N LEU A 78 -4.57 10.19 0.95
CA LEU A 78 -3.49 10.06 -0.04
C LEU A 78 -3.57 11.14 -1.12
N SER A 79 -4.78 11.59 -1.47
CA SER A 79 -4.94 12.74 -2.40
C SER A 79 -4.26 14.00 -1.85
N GLN A 80 -4.41 14.26 -0.55
CA GLN A 80 -3.72 15.39 0.11
C GLN A 80 -2.20 15.20 0.10
N ALA A 81 -1.71 13.98 0.39
CA ALA A 81 -0.28 13.67 0.33
C ALA A 81 0.29 13.95 -1.07
N PHE A 82 -0.36 13.44 -2.12
CA PHE A 82 0.07 13.67 -3.49
C PHE A 82 0.01 15.15 -3.90
N GLN A 83 -0.99 15.89 -3.44
CA GLN A 83 -1.05 17.34 -3.67
C GLN A 83 0.13 18.08 -3.00
N LYS A 84 0.47 17.74 -1.74
CA LYS A 84 1.65 18.31 -1.07
C LYS A 84 2.93 17.99 -1.83
N LEU A 85 3.07 16.75 -2.32
CA LEU A 85 4.21 16.30 -3.10
C LEU A 85 4.36 17.09 -4.41
N LEU A 86 3.27 17.31 -5.15
CA LEU A 86 3.28 18.10 -6.39
C LEU A 86 3.57 19.58 -6.15
N LEU A 87 3.17 20.12 -5.01
CA LEU A 87 3.45 21.51 -4.58
C LEU A 87 4.82 21.66 -3.91
N GLU A 88 5.65 20.61 -3.89
CA GLU A 88 6.99 20.59 -3.26
C GLU A 88 6.95 20.98 -1.76
N ARG A 89 5.84 20.63 -1.07
CA ARG A 89 5.69 20.83 0.39
C ARG A 89 6.16 19.62 1.19
N THR A 90 6.45 18.53 0.51
CA THR A 90 7.06 17.30 1.03
C THR A 90 7.96 16.71 -0.06
N ASP A 91 9.02 16.02 0.32
CA ASP A 91 10.00 15.45 -0.61
C ASP A 91 9.54 14.09 -1.14
N TYR A 92 8.78 13.34 -0.33
CA TYR A 92 8.27 12.02 -0.71
C TYR A 92 6.98 11.67 0.04
N VAL A 93 6.28 10.66 -0.48
CA VAL A 93 5.11 10.05 0.18
C VAL A 93 5.35 8.56 0.32
N LEU A 94 5.10 8.01 1.51
CA LEU A 94 5.11 6.57 1.75
C LEU A 94 3.69 6.02 1.63
N TYR A 95 3.50 5.09 0.70
CA TYR A 95 2.23 4.38 0.54
C TYR A 95 2.39 3.11 -0.29
N GLU A 96 1.40 2.21 -0.19
CA GLU A 96 1.38 0.97 -0.95
C GLU A 96 1.33 1.24 -2.45
N ARG A 97 2.10 0.46 -3.23
CA ARG A 97 2.26 0.64 -4.68
C ARG A 97 0.93 0.58 -5.43
N TYR A 98 0.15 -0.49 -5.23
CA TYR A 98 -1.03 -0.74 -6.06
C TYR A 98 -2.19 0.23 -5.81
N PRO A 99 -2.63 0.49 -4.57
CA PRO A 99 -3.65 1.50 -4.34
C PRO A 99 -3.14 2.91 -4.65
N GLY A 100 -1.84 3.18 -4.47
CA GLY A 100 -1.24 4.45 -4.89
C GLY A 100 -1.33 4.66 -6.40
N GLN A 101 -1.00 3.63 -7.22
CA GLN A 101 -1.15 3.68 -8.67
C GLN A 101 -2.61 3.86 -9.10
N ALA A 102 -3.53 3.16 -8.44
CA ALA A 102 -4.96 3.31 -8.72
C ALA A 102 -5.44 4.75 -8.49
N LEU A 103 -5.08 5.33 -7.34
CA LEU A 103 -5.46 6.71 -7.04
C LEU A 103 -4.76 7.73 -7.95
N ALA A 104 -3.46 7.57 -8.22
CA ALA A 104 -2.73 8.45 -9.16
C ALA A 104 -3.40 8.44 -10.53
N SER A 105 -3.83 7.27 -11.03
CA SER A 105 -4.59 7.16 -12.28
C SER A 105 -5.94 7.90 -12.21
N THR A 106 -6.68 7.76 -11.08
CA THR A 106 -7.96 8.45 -10.87
C THR A 106 -7.81 9.96 -10.90
N LEU A 107 -6.72 10.46 -10.34
CA LEU A 107 -6.44 11.89 -10.26
C LEU A 107 -5.75 12.44 -11.51
N GLY A 108 -5.41 11.60 -12.50
CA GLY A 108 -4.66 12.01 -13.68
C GLY A 108 -3.19 12.35 -13.41
N LEU A 109 -2.62 11.80 -12.34
CA LEU A 109 -1.26 12.11 -11.85
C LEU A 109 -0.22 11.04 -12.19
N GLN A 110 -0.56 10.04 -13.00
CA GLN A 110 0.32 8.92 -13.34
C GLN A 110 1.60 9.35 -14.07
N ASP A 111 1.56 10.50 -14.75
CA ASP A 111 2.69 11.06 -15.49
C ASP A 111 3.52 12.06 -14.65
N ASP A 112 2.98 12.50 -13.51
CA ASP A 112 3.60 13.46 -12.60
C ASP A 112 4.30 12.81 -11.40
N LEU A 113 3.96 11.53 -11.14
CA LEU A 113 4.47 10.78 -9.99
C LEU A 113 5.35 9.62 -10.44
N GLN A 114 6.36 9.33 -9.64
CA GLN A 114 7.26 8.20 -9.82
C GLN A 114 7.45 7.46 -8.50
N VAL A 115 7.71 6.16 -8.61
CA VAL A 115 8.06 5.31 -7.47
C VAL A 115 9.55 5.05 -7.49
N LEU A 116 10.20 5.17 -6.33
CA LEU A 116 11.57 4.72 -6.12
C LEU A 116 11.60 3.27 -5.64
N ASP A 117 12.60 2.53 -6.07
CA ASP A 117 12.89 1.16 -5.63
C ASP A 117 14.26 1.11 -4.91
N PRO A 118 14.46 0.23 -3.94
CA PRO A 118 13.57 -0.86 -3.51
C PRO A 118 12.38 -0.36 -2.67
N PRO A 119 11.33 -1.18 -2.44
CA PRO A 119 10.25 -0.84 -1.52
C PRO A 119 10.77 -0.71 -0.08
N VAL A 120 10.17 0.15 0.73
CA VAL A 120 10.50 0.29 2.15
C VAL A 120 10.13 -0.98 2.94
N SER A 121 9.08 -1.66 2.52
CA SER A 121 8.66 -2.96 3.02
C SER A 121 7.81 -3.70 1.99
N SER A 122 7.60 -4.99 2.21
CA SER A 122 6.73 -5.81 1.39
C SER A 122 6.02 -6.82 2.28
N GLU A 123 4.88 -6.39 2.81
CA GLU A 123 4.12 -7.17 3.77
C GLU A 123 3.11 -8.09 3.10
N GLY A 124 2.90 -9.26 3.71
CA GLY A 124 1.91 -10.22 3.25
C GLY A 124 0.50 -9.83 3.65
N LEU A 125 -0.43 -9.90 2.70
CA LEU A 125 -1.86 -9.74 2.95
C LEU A 125 -2.49 -11.10 3.26
N HIS A 126 -3.14 -11.19 4.40
CA HIS A 126 -3.76 -12.41 4.92
C HIS A 126 -5.28 -12.29 5.01
N LEU A 127 -5.94 -13.44 5.04
CA LEU A 127 -7.27 -13.53 5.63
C LEU A 127 -7.10 -13.57 7.16
N ALA A 128 -7.92 -12.82 7.88
CA ALA A 128 -7.94 -12.83 9.33
C ALA A 128 -9.37 -13.03 9.86
N LEU A 129 -9.50 -13.79 10.93
CA LEU A 129 -10.76 -14.05 11.62
C LEU A 129 -10.65 -13.49 13.04
N SER A 130 -11.63 -12.68 13.46
CA SER A 130 -11.70 -12.23 14.85
C SER A 130 -11.85 -13.40 15.80
N HIS A 131 -11.16 -13.37 16.95
CA HIS A 131 -11.31 -14.38 18.02
C HIS A 131 -12.77 -14.52 18.47
N ASN A 132 -13.54 -13.44 18.42
CA ASN A 132 -14.95 -13.43 18.81
C ASN A 132 -15.93 -13.85 17.68
N SER A 133 -15.41 -14.28 16.53
CA SER A 133 -16.27 -14.71 15.41
C SER A 133 -16.76 -16.14 15.62
N ALA A 134 -18.05 -16.36 15.49
CA ALA A 134 -18.63 -17.69 15.50
C ALA A 134 -18.11 -18.62 14.37
N CYS A 135 -17.55 -18.02 13.30
CA CYS A 135 -16.93 -18.76 12.19
C CYS A 135 -15.43 -19.01 12.41
N ASN A 136 -14.87 -18.65 13.56
CA ASN A 136 -13.44 -18.82 13.83
C ASN A 136 -13.19 -20.15 14.55
N ASP A 137 -13.33 -21.26 13.85
CA ASP A 137 -12.96 -22.58 14.33
C ASP A 137 -11.77 -23.18 13.57
N ALA A 138 -11.17 -24.22 14.13
CA ALA A 138 -9.97 -24.85 13.58
C ALA A 138 -10.20 -25.48 12.20
N TRP A 139 -11.39 -26.03 11.95
CA TRP A 139 -11.71 -26.64 10.66
C TRP A 139 -11.84 -25.57 9.57
N VAL A 140 -12.56 -24.47 9.84
CA VAL A 140 -12.70 -23.34 8.89
C VAL A 140 -11.33 -22.76 8.57
N ARG A 141 -10.50 -22.48 9.59
CA ARG A 141 -9.13 -21.98 9.35
C ARG A 141 -8.32 -22.93 8.48
N GLY A 142 -8.40 -24.25 8.74
CA GLY A 142 -7.73 -25.27 7.95
C GLY A 142 -8.20 -25.30 6.48
N GLN A 143 -9.52 -25.20 6.24
CA GLN A 143 -10.05 -25.16 4.87
C GLN A 143 -9.64 -23.86 4.15
N LEU A 144 -9.65 -22.72 4.83
CA LEU A 144 -9.18 -21.45 4.25
C LEU A 144 -7.68 -21.53 3.93
N ALA A 145 -6.85 -22.04 4.83
CA ALA A 145 -5.41 -22.22 4.61
C ALA A 145 -5.12 -23.10 3.39
N LYS A 146 -5.83 -24.22 3.27
CA LYS A 146 -5.74 -25.10 2.10
C LYS A 146 -6.08 -24.37 0.82
N LYS A 147 -7.19 -23.63 0.80
CA LYS A 147 -7.61 -22.84 -0.38
C LYS A 147 -6.64 -21.72 -0.72
N MET A 148 -6.10 -21.02 0.28
CA MET A 148 -5.08 -19.98 0.04
C MET A 148 -3.81 -20.57 -0.56
N THR A 149 -3.37 -21.74 -0.09
CA THR A 149 -2.23 -22.46 -0.66
C THR A 149 -2.47 -22.84 -2.13
N GLU A 150 -3.63 -23.42 -2.43
CA GLU A 150 -4.02 -23.79 -3.81
C GLU A 150 -4.07 -22.56 -4.72
N PHE A 151 -4.70 -21.47 -4.29
CA PHE A 151 -4.84 -20.24 -5.08
C PHE A 151 -3.51 -19.54 -5.31
N THR A 152 -2.65 -19.49 -4.29
CA THR A 152 -1.32 -18.88 -4.41
C THR A 152 -0.44 -19.68 -5.37
N ALA A 153 -0.44 -21.02 -5.26
CA ALA A 153 0.29 -21.89 -6.17
C ALA A 153 -0.19 -21.77 -7.63
N ALA A 154 -1.49 -21.51 -7.84
CA ALA A 154 -2.08 -21.30 -9.16
C ALA A 154 -1.94 -19.86 -9.69
N GLY A 155 -1.31 -18.93 -8.96
CA GLY A 155 -1.15 -17.53 -9.36
C GLY A 155 -2.46 -16.73 -9.42
N VAL A 156 -3.53 -17.23 -8.79
CA VAL A 156 -4.85 -16.58 -8.80
C VAL A 156 -4.82 -15.17 -8.22
N PRO A 157 -4.18 -14.89 -7.07
CA PRO A 157 -4.15 -13.55 -6.49
C PRO A 157 -3.51 -12.52 -7.43
N GLN A 158 -2.40 -12.86 -8.07
CA GLN A 158 -1.71 -11.99 -9.02
C GLN A 158 -2.57 -11.72 -10.26
N THR A 159 -3.22 -12.74 -10.80
CA THR A 159 -4.14 -12.59 -11.93
C THR A 159 -5.32 -11.69 -11.60
N LEU A 160 -5.90 -11.85 -10.39
CA LEU A 160 -6.99 -11.00 -9.92
C LEU A 160 -6.54 -9.55 -9.71
N LEU A 161 -5.34 -9.34 -9.16
CA LEU A 161 -4.78 -8.00 -8.99
C LEU A 161 -4.66 -7.29 -10.34
N GLN A 162 -4.00 -7.90 -11.32
CA GLN A 162 -3.82 -7.32 -12.66
C GLN A 162 -5.17 -7.01 -13.33
N ARG A 163 -6.10 -7.96 -13.30
CA ARG A 163 -7.44 -7.78 -13.85
C ARG A 163 -8.21 -6.63 -13.19
N ASN A 164 -8.11 -6.49 -11.85
CA ASN A 164 -8.83 -5.45 -11.16
C ASN A 164 -8.17 -4.08 -11.31
N LEU A 165 -6.84 -3.98 -11.40
CA LEU A 165 -6.16 -2.74 -11.75
C LEU A 165 -6.56 -2.26 -13.17
N GLN A 166 -6.68 -3.18 -14.14
CA GLN A 166 -7.15 -2.85 -15.48
C GLN A 166 -8.61 -2.36 -15.45
N ARG A 167 -9.50 -3.10 -14.77
CA ARG A 167 -10.91 -2.69 -14.59
C ARG A 167 -11.04 -1.33 -13.91
N TRP A 168 -10.20 -1.06 -12.92
CA TRP A 168 -10.18 0.23 -12.25
C TRP A 168 -9.90 1.36 -13.23
N LYS A 169 -8.89 1.20 -14.08
CA LYS A 169 -8.56 2.20 -15.11
C LYS A 169 -9.74 2.44 -16.08
N GLU A 170 -10.41 1.37 -16.50
CA GLU A 170 -11.55 1.44 -17.42
C GLU A 170 -12.80 2.10 -16.81
N GLN A 171 -12.96 2.03 -15.50
CA GLN A 171 -14.10 2.62 -14.77
C GLN A 171 -13.90 4.11 -14.44
N GLN A 172 -12.69 4.64 -14.60
CA GLN A 172 -12.46 6.06 -14.36
C GLN A 172 -13.07 6.89 -15.49
N PRO A 173 -13.79 7.99 -15.17
CA PRO A 173 -14.23 8.92 -16.20
C PRO A 173 -12.99 9.46 -16.93
N VAL A 174 -13.03 9.48 -18.27
CA VAL A 174 -11.98 10.14 -19.06
C VAL A 174 -11.85 11.57 -18.55
N PRO A 175 -10.65 12.03 -18.16
CA PRO A 175 -10.48 13.41 -17.75
C PRO A 175 -11.04 14.31 -18.85
N ALA A 176 -11.94 15.23 -18.48
CA ALA A 176 -12.43 16.21 -19.44
C ALA A 176 -11.20 16.92 -20.04
N ALA A 177 -11.03 16.80 -21.36
CA ALA A 177 -9.94 17.45 -22.05
C ALA A 177 -9.96 18.93 -21.64
N SER A 178 -8.85 19.44 -21.13
CA SER A 178 -8.70 20.84 -20.77
C SER A 178 -9.09 21.66 -22.00
N VAL A 179 -10.22 22.38 -21.89
CA VAL A 179 -10.64 23.34 -22.93
C VAL A 179 -9.54 24.39 -22.97
N PRO A 180 -8.86 24.61 -24.11
CA PRO A 180 -7.88 25.67 -24.19
C PRO A 180 -8.61 27.01 -23.97
N ASN A 181 -8.19 27.75 -22.97
CA ASN A 181 -8.64 29.14 -22.79
C ASN A 181 -8.28 29.93 -24.07
N GLN A 182 -9.29 30.37 -24.77
CA GLN A 182 -9.18 31.38 -25.81
C GLN A 182 -8.98 32.76 -25.19
#